data_e9cde8ada19305735ed6d49154e4c47e
#
_entry.id   e9cde8ada19305735ed6d49154e4c47e
#
_cell.length_a   1.000
_cell.length_b   1.000
_cell.length_c   1.000
_cell.angle_alpha   90.00
_cell.angle_beta   90.00
_cell.angle_gamma   90.00
#
_symmetry.space_group_name_H-M   'P 1'
#
loop_
_entity.id
_entity.type
_entity.pdbx_description
1 polymer ?
#
loop_
_entity_poly.entity_id
_entity_poly.type
_entity_poly.pdbx_seq_one_letter_code
_entity_poly.pdbx_strand_id
1 'polypeptide(L)'
;DEARRFQPFIERAIARFRDQRADSVSRLRLTPGRILDIGCGRGLMLSELKRRGWESVGTEQSPNLAHAISQKTGLPVHSGPTLSACRFESGEFDVVTLWHVLEHMPDPVQTLREIHRIVKPGGFIVVEVPNLQSWQARLGAGVWFHLDTPRHLYHFSASQLQHTLAEQGFRTTDIHTFSLEYGPFGMCQTLLNRLTHTPNVLYRWLKRTKLQSAHKPPLHWRDTALTIACIVPVTLVAVGLEVSSAIFNSGGIVRIVAQKTHPYA
;
A
#
# COMPACT_ATOMS: atom_id res chain seq x y z
N ASP A 1 -9.58 7.65 -21.42
CA ASP A 1 -8.26 7.10 -20.98
C ASP A 1 -7.71 7.68 -19.66
N GLU A 2 -8.56 8.29 -18.84
CA GLU A 2 -8.21 8.72 -17.47
C GLU A 2 -7.91 7.55 -16.53
N ALA A 3 -8.19 6.32 -16.95
CA ALA A 3 -8.00 5.13 -16.12
C ALA A 3 -6.53 4.70 -15.96
N ARG A 4 -5.60 5.17 -16.79
CA ARG A 4 -4.18 4.75 -16.75
C ARG A 4 -3.29 5.84 -16.17
N ARG A 5 -2.73 5.60 -14.98
CA ARG A 5 -1.79 6.52 -14.32
C ARG A 5 -0.36 6.40 -14.82
N PHE A 6 0.01 5.24 -15.40
CA PHE A 6 1.37 4.91 -15.81
C PHE A 6 1.43 4.50 -17.28
N GLN A 7 2.64 4.28 -17.79
CA GLN A 7 2.89 3.70 -19.10
C GLN A 7 2.29 2.28 -19.20
N PRO A 8 1.86 1.81 -20.39
CA PRO A 8 1.14 0.54 -20.54
C PRO A 8 1.88 -0.69 -19.99
N PHE A 9 3.20 -0.73 -20.08
CA PHE A 9 4.00 -1.84 -19.56
C PHE A 9 4.01 -1.86 -18.02
N ILE A 10 3.99 -0.69 -17.38
CA ILE A 10 3.90 -0.56 -15.92
C ILE A 10 2.51 -1.00 -15.44
N GLU A 11 1.45 -0.62 -16.16
CA GLU A 11 0.08 -1.05 -15.81
C GLU A 11 -0.07 -2.58 -15.87
N ARG A 12 0.63 -3.27 -16.80
CA ARG A 12 0.68 -4.76 -16.85
C ARG A 12 1.40 -5.35 -15.63
N ALA A 13 2.52 -4.76 -15.24
CA ALA A 13 3.25 -5.19 -14.04
C ALA A 13 2.39 -4.98 -12.78
N ILE A 14 1.74 -3.82 -12.63
CA ILE A 14 0.81 -3.53 -11.53
C ILE A 14 -0.34 -4.54 -11.48
N ALA A 15 -0.87 -4.96 -12.65
CA ALA A 15 -1.90 -5.98 -12.71
C ALA A 15 -1.42 -7.31 -12.11
N ARG A 16 -0.20 -7.74 -12.45
CA ARG A 16 0.39 -8.98 -11.92
C ARG A 16 0.64 -8.90 -10.40
N PHE A 17 1.08 -7.76 -9.89
CA PHE A 17 1.26 -7.57 -8.45
C PHE A 17 -0.07 -7.62 -7.70
N ARG A 18 -1.12 -7.03 -8.26
CA ARG A 18 -2.47 -7.13 -7.73
C ARG A 18 -2.96 -8.58 -7.66
N ASP A 19 -2.69 -9.38 -8.70
CA ASP A 19 -3.04 -10.80 -8.70
C ASP A 19 -2.32 -11.54 -7.56
N GLN A 20 -1.03 -11.26 -7.33
CA GLN A 20 -0.27 -11.83 -6.21
C GLN A 20 -0.83 -11.42 -4.85
N ARG A 21 -1.28 -10.16 -4.68
CA ARG A 21 -1.96 -9.71 -3.45
C ARG A 21 -3.27 -10.46 -3.25
N ALA A 22 -4.08 -10.59 -4.29
CA ALA A 22 -5.33 -11.34 -4.24
C ALA A 22 -5.09 -12.82 -3.94
N ASP A 23 -4.01 -13.43 -4.46
CA ASP A 23 -3.58 -14.78 -4.08
C ASP A 23 -3.26 -14.88 -2.59
N SER A 24 -2.51 -13.91 -2.05
CA SER A 24 -2.15 -13.91 -0.63
C SER A 24 -3.39 -13.82 0.28
N VAL A 25 -4.36 -13.00 -0.09
CA VAL A 25 -5.64 -12.90 0.63
C VAL A 25 -6.44 -14.20 0.52
N SER A 26 -6.52 -14.79 -0.67
CA SER A 26 -7.29 -16.03 -0.90
C SER A 26 -6.74 -17.25 -0.14
N ARG A 27 -5.45 -17.22 0.23
CA ARG A 27 -4.83 -18.29 1.06
C ARG A 27 -5.18 -18.21 2.54
N LEU A 28 -5.75 -17.09 3.01
CA LEU A 28 -6.13 -16.93 4.42
C LEU A 28 -7.33 -17.79 4.79
N ARG A 29 -8.12 -18.22 3.80
CA ARG A 29 -9.35 -19.02 3.99
C ARG A 29 -9.49 -20.04 2.88
N LEU A 30 -10.04 -21.21 3.25
CA LEU A 30 -10.37 -22.27 2.28
C LEU A 30 -11.50 -21.88 1.33
N THR A 31 -12.45 -21.06 1.82
CA THR A 31 -13.59 -20.56 1.03
C THR A 31 -13.62 -19.04 1.09
N PRO A 32 -13.88 -18.36 -0.04
CA PRO A 32 -14.10 -16.92 -0.05
C PRO A 32 -15.25 -16.51 0.87
N GLY A 33 -15.11 -15.37 1.50
CA GLY A 33 -16.11 -14.76 2.37
C GLY A 33 -16.36 -13.30 1.96
N ARG A 34 -16.73 -12.46 2.96
CA ARG A 34 -16.92 -11.03 2.76
C ARG A 34 -15.63 -10.27 3.08
N ILE A 35 -15.16 -9.44 2.16
CA ILE A 35 -13.90 -8.70 2.30
C ILE A 35 -14.12 -7.19 2.12
N LEU A 36 -13.45 -6.41 2.98
CA LEU A 36 -13.36 -4.96 2.86
C LEU A 36 -11.96 -4.54 2.44
N ASP A 37 -11.84 -3.77 1.36
CA ASP A 37 -10.60 -3.12 0.94
C ASP A 37 -10.67 -1.62 1.26
N ILE A 38 -9.93 -1.20 2.29
CA ILE A 38 -9.93 0.20 2.75
C ILE A 38 -8.98 1.01 1.86
N GLY A 39 -9.48 2.15 1.34
CA GLY A 39 -8.73 2.96 0.38
C GLY A 39 -8.55 2.26 -0.96
N CYS A 40 -9.60 1.67 -1.49
CA CYS A 40 -9.58 0.78 -2.66
C CYS A 40 -9.14 1.44 -3.98
N GLY A 41 -8.90 2.76 -3.98
CA GLY A 41 -8.35 3.51 -5.10
C GLY A 41 -9.17 3.34 -6.38
N ARG A 42 -8.63 2.70 -7.42
CA ARG A 42 -9.33 2.47 -8.70
C ARG A 42 -10.29 1.26 -8.70
N GLY A 43 -10.48 0.59 -7.59
CA GLY A 43 -11.33 -0.59 -7.45
C GLY A 43 -10.81 -1.84 -8.17
N LEU A 44 -9.54 -1.84 -8.60
CA LEU A 44 -8.98 -2.95 -9.38
C LEU A 44 -8.77 -4.20 -8.51
N MET A 45 -8.40 -4.02 -7.24
CA MET A 45 -8.28 -5.11 -6.27
C MET A 45 -9.64 -5.71 -5.95
N LEU A 46 -10.67 -4.87 -5.74
CA LEU A 46 -12.04 -5.31 -5.53
C LEU A 46 -12.55 -6.19 -6.66
N SER A 47 -12.33 -5.77 -7.93
CA SER A 47 -12.74 -6.52 -9.11
C SER A 47 -12.05 -7.89 -9.20
N GLU A 48 -10.77 -7.94 -8.84
CA GLU A 48 -10.00 -9.19 -8.83
C GLU A 48 -10.48 -10.14 -7.73
N LEU A 49 -10.74 -9.64 -6.54
CA LEU A 49 -11.28 -10.43 -5.43
C LEU A 49 -12.69 -10.96 -5.75
N LYS A 50 -13.55 -10.13 -6.38
CA LYS A 50 -14.86 -10.58 -6.87
C LYS A 50 -14.73 -11.74 -7.85
N ARG A 51 -13.79 -11.66 -8.81
CA ARG A 51 -13.53 -12.74 -9.77
C ARG A 51 -13.12 -14.05 -9.11
N ARG A 52 -12.54 -13.97 -7.90
CA ARG A 52 -12.15 -15.10 -7.05
C ARG A 52 -13.27 -15.56 -6.10
N GLY A 53 -14.47 -15.03 -6.24
CA GLY A 53 -15.63 -15.42 -5.46
C GLY A 53 -15.83 -14.67 -4.15
N TRP A 54 -15.00 -13.64 -3.83
CA TRP A 54 -15.19 -12.82 -2.64
C TRP A 54 -16.37 -11.86 -2.79
N GLU A 55 -17.16 -11.69 -1.74
CA GLU A 55 -18.10 -10.58 -1.62
C GLU A 55 -17.31 -9.31 -1.26
N SER A 56 -16.95 -8.55 -2.30
CA SER A 56 -16.00 -7.46 -2.18
C SER A 56 -16.69 -6.13 -1.94
N VAL A 57 -16.28 -5.43 -0.88
CA VAL A 57 -16.72 -4.08 -0.50
C VAL A 57 -15.48 -3.18 -0.44
N GLY A 58 -15.59 -1.92 -0.86
CA GLY A 58 -14.53 -0.94 -0.79
C GLY A 58 -14.87 0.28 0.06
N THR A 59 -13.83 0.98 0.53
CA THR A 59 -13.97 2.37 0.96
C THR A 59 -13.01 3.27 0.20
N GLU A 60 -13.43 4.52 -0.02
CA GLU A 60 -12.61 5.57 -0.62
C GLU A 60 -12.99 6.92 0.01
N GLN A 61 -11.98 7.73 0.34
CA GLN A 61 -12.21 8.99 1.05
C GLN A 61 -13.03 9.99 0.22
N SER A 62 -12.77 10.07 -1.09
CA SER A 62 -13.47 10.97 -2.00
C SER A 62 -14.82 10.39 -2.41
N PRO A 63 -15.97 11.05 -2.10
CA PRO A 63 -17.30 10.58 -2.51
C PRO A 63 -17.44 10.45 -4.04
N ASN A 64 -16.89 11.41 -4.79
CA ASN A 64 -16.94 11.38 -6.25
C ASN A 64 -16.16 10.19 -6.82
N LEU A 65 -14.99 9.89 -6.24
CA LEU A 65 -14.19 8.75 -6.66
C LEU A 65 -14.86 7.42 -6.27
N ALA A 66 -15.39 7.33 -5.05
CA ALA A 66 -16.16 6.17 -4.59
C ALA A 66 -17.33 5.85 -5.52
N HIS A 67 -18.12 6.88 -5.86
CA HIS A 67 -19.22 6.75 -6.82
C HIS A 67 -18.76 6.28 -8.20
N ALA A 68 -17.71 6.89 -8.75
CA ALA A 68 -17.16 6.52 -10.06
C ALA A 68 -16.63 5.06 -10.07
N ILE A 69 -15.99 4.60 -8.98
CA ILE A 69 -15.53 3.21 -8.85
C ILE A 69 -16.72 2.26 -8.78
N SER A 70 -17.73 2.58 -7.97
CA SER A 70 -18.92 1.76 -7.82
C SER A 70 -19.65 1.60 -9.15
N GLN A 71 -19.84 2.68 -9.91
CA GLN A 71 -20.41 2.65 -11.26
C GLN A 71 -19.60 1.79 -12.23
N LYS A 72 -18.29 1.91 -12.20
CA LYS A 72 -17.39 1.19 -13.11
C LYS A 72 -17.30 -0.31 -12.81
N THR A 73 -17.29 -0.68 -11.53
CA THR A 73 -17.02 -2.07 -11.08
C THR A 73 -18.30 -2.85 -10.77
N GLY A 74 -19.42 -2.15 -10.57
CA GLY A 74 -20.65 -2.73 -10.06
C GLY A 74 -20.51 -3.27 -8.63
N LEU A 75 -19.56 -2.72 -7.84
CA LEU A 75 -19.27 -3.14 -6.47
C LEU A 75 -19.62 -2.01 -5.49
N PRO A 76 -20.07 -2.35 -4.25
CA PRO A 76 -20.32 -1.35 -3.24
C PRO A 76 -19.00 -0.68 -2.80
N VAL A 77 -18.95 0.65 -2.92
CA VAL A 77 -17.84 1.46 -2.45
C VAL A 77 -18.41 2.58 -1.59
N HIS A 78 -18.11 2.55 -0.31
CA HIS A 78 -18.56 3.54 0.66
C HIS A 78 -17.57 4.70 0.74
N SER A 79 -18.04 5.87 1.13
CA SER A 79 -17.19 7.03 1.39
C SER A 79 -17.54 7.68 2.71
N GLY A 80 -16.52 8.22 3.38
CA GLY A 80 -16.70 8.93 4.64
C GLY A 80 -15.38 9.52 5.12
N PRO A 81 -15.42 10.52 6.03
CA PRO A 81 -14.22 11.12 6.60
C PRO A 81 -13.44 10.16 7.49
N THR A 82 -14.11 9.16 8.05
CA THR A 82 -13.52 8.07 8.85
C THR A 82 -14.16 6.75 8.48
N LEU A 83 -13.52 5.63 8.86
CA LEU A 83 -14.09 4.30 8.64
C LEU A 83 -15.43 4.12 9.37
N SER A 84 -15.54 4.65 10.59
CA SER A 84 -16.79 4.59 11.39
C SER A 84 -17.96 5.31 10.73
N ALA A 85 -17.70 6.32 9.89
CA ALA A 85 -18.76 7.01 9.14
C ALA A 85 -19.42 6.12 8.08
N CYS A 86 -18.79 5.03 7.66
CA CYS A 86 -19.34 4.05 6.73
C CYS A 86 -20.40 3.14 7.39
N ARG A 87 -20.52 3.13 8.73
CA ARG A 87 -21.54 2.44 9.53
C ARG A 87 -21.64 0.94 9.27
N PHE A 88 -20.53 0.26 9.08
CA PHE A 88 -20.49 -1.19 8.96
C PHE A 88 -20.93 -1.86 10.27
N GLU A 89 -21.52 -3.04 10.18
CA GLU A 89 -21.93 -3.82 11.34
C GLU A 89 -20.74 -4.47 12.06
N SER A 90 -20.91 -4.81 13.35
CA SER A 90 -19.90 -5.55 14.09
C SER A 90 -19.77 -6.97 13.55
N GLY A 91 -18.54 -7.43 13.30
CA GLY A 91 -18.32 -8.78 12.77
C GLY A 91 -18.87 -8.98 11.36
N GLU A 92 -18.83 -7.96 10.52
CA GLU A 92 -19.36 -8.02 9.16
C GLU A 92 -18.39 -8.70 8.18
N PHE A 93 -17.09 -8.51 8.35
CA PHE A 93 -16.09 -8.93 7.38
C PHE A 93 -15.24 -10.11 7.85
N ASP A 94 -14.98 -11.04 6.94
CA ASP A 94 -14.04 -12.14 7.15
C ASP A 94 -12.58 -11.69 7.02
N VAL A 95 -12.33 -10.73 6.13
CA VAL A 95 -11.00 -10.14 5.90
C VAL A 95 -11.14 -8.63 5.67
N VAL A 96 -10.22 -7.85 6.24
CA VAL A 96 -10.05 -6.42 5.95
C VAL A 96 -8.64 -6.17 5.45
N THR A 97 -8.48 -5.41 4.37
CA THR A 97 -7.17 -5.10 3.76
C THR A 97 -6.90 -3.60 3.72
N LEU A 98 -5.63 -3.23 3.97
CA LEU A 98 -5.09 -1.87 3.83
C LEU A 98 -3.77 -1.96 3.07
N TRP A 99 -3.75 -1.50 1.81
CA TRP A 99 -2.56 -1.50 0.96
C TRP A 99 -2.04 -0.08 0.78
N HIS A 100 -1.03 0.30 1.54
CA HIS A 100 -0.50 1.67 1.56
C HIS A 100 -1.56 2.73 1.88
N VAL A 101 -2.27 2.52 2.98
CA VAL A 101 -3.39 3.36 3.42
C VAL A 101 -3.23 3.82 4.86
N LEU A 102 -2.77 2.94 5.76
CA LEU A 102 -2.72 3.22 7.21
C LEU A 102 -1.80 4.40 7.53
N GLU A 103 -0.71 4.58 6.78
CA GLU A 103 0.23 5.70 6.90
C GLU A 103 -0.37 7.06 6.55
N HIS A 104 -1.49 7.08 5.85
CA HIS A 104 -2.22 8.30 5.47
C HIS A 104 -3.37 8.64 6.43
N MET A 105 -3.74 7.73 7.33
CA MET A 105 -4.87 7.93 8.23
C MET A 105 -4.53 8.96 9.31
N PRO A 106 -5.42 9.94 9.59
CA PRO A 106 -5.20 10.91 10.67
C PRO A 106 -5.09 10.27 12.05
N ASP A 107 -5.85 9.21 12.30
CA ASP A 107 -5.82 8.41 13.52
C ASP A 107 -5.79 6.92 13.17
N PRO A 108 -4.59 6.33 13.01
CA PRO A 108 -4.45 4.91 12.69
C PRO A 108 -4.92 3.99 13.82
N VAL A 109 -4.82 4.40 15.08
CA VAL A 109 -5.25 3.60 16.23
C VAL A 109 -6.78 3.50 16.26
N GLN A 110 -7.49 4.61 16.08
CA GLN A 110 -8.94 4.60 15.98
C GLN A 110 -9.43 3.78 14.77
N THR A 111 -8.71 3.88 13.64
CA THR A 111 -9.01 3.08 12.45
C THR A 111 -8.86 1.59 12.74
N LEU A 112 -7.78 1.16 13.39
CA LEU A 112 -7.56 -0.25 13.75
C LEU A 112 -8.58 -0.75 14.77
N ARG A 113 -9.01 0.09 15.72
CA ARG A 113 -10.09 -0.24 16.66
C ARG A 113 -11.42 -0.47 15.95
N GLU A 114 -11.75 0.36 14.98
CA GLU A 114 -12.95 0.19 14.16
C GLU A 114 -12.84 -1.07 13.29
N ILE A 115 -11.68 -1.35 12.71
CA ILE A 115 -11.42 -2.59 11.97
C ILE A 115 -11.61 -3.81 12.88
N HIS A 116 -11.11 -3.75 14.13
CA HIS A 116 -11.34 -4.83 15.08
C HIS A 116 -12.83 -5.05 15.33
N ARG A 117 -13.63 -3.99 15.44
CA ARG A 117 -15.09 -4.10 15.64
C ARG A 117 -15.77 -4.80 14.47
N ILE A 118 -15.44 -4.42 13.22
CA ILE A 118 -16.12 -4.90 12.00
C ILE A 118 -15.60 -6.26 11.50
N VAL A 119 -14.40 -6.69 11.89
CA VAL A 119 -13.87 -8.02 11.57
C VAL A 119 -14.56 -9.07 12.44
N LYS A 120 -14.95 -10.19 11.83
CA LYS A 120 -15.52 -11.36 12.53
C LYS A 120 -14.53 -11.93 13.55
N PRO A 121 -15.00 -12.56 14.65
CA PRO A 121 -14.12 -13.38 15.48
C PRO A 121 -13.39 -14.42 14.63
N GLY A 122 -12.05 -14.52 14.78
CA GLY A 122 -11.20 -15.37 13.96
C GLY A 122 -10.96 -14.88 12.53
N GLY A 123 -11.52 -13.74 12.12
CA GLY A 123 -11.25 -13.09 10.84
C GLY A 123 -9.89 -12.41 10.82
N PHE A 124 -9.49 -11.90 9.66
CA PHE A 124 -8.13 -11.41 9.41
C PHE A 124 -8.09 -9.93 9.03
N ILE A 125 -6.98 -9.29 9.39
CA ILE A 125 -6.54 -8.01 8.84
C ILE A 125 -5.22 -8.21 8.08
N VAL A 126 -5.09 -7.57 6.91
CA VAL A 126 -3.84 -7.48 6.14
C VAL A 126 -3.47 -6.01 6.01
N VAL A 127 -2.33 -5.63 6.56
CA VAL A 127 -1.81 -4.26 6.49
C VAL A 127 -0.47 -4.26 5.79
N GLU A 128 -0.33 -3.46 4.74
CA GLU A 128 0.96 -3.22 4.06
C GLU A 128 1.27 -1.73 4.07
N VAL A 129 2.44 -1.37 4.61
CA VAL A 129 2.94 0.02 4.73
C VAL A 129 4.44 0.08 4.44
N PRO A 130 5.01 1.27 4.14
CA PRO A 130 6.45 1.46 4.08
C PRO A 130 7.12 1.15 5.42
N ASN A 131 8.29 0.50 5.39
CA ASN A 131 9.05 0.10 6.56
C ASN A 131 10.12 1.13 6.92
N LEU A 132 9.91 1.89 7.99
CA LEU A 132 10.86 2.90 8.48
C LEU A 132 12.22 2.31 8.88
N GLN A 133 12.28 1.03 9.29
CA GLN A 133 13.53 0.36 9.68
C GLN A 133 14.23 -0.34 8.51
N SER A 134 13.73 -0.17 7.28
CA SER A 134 14.33 -0.74 6.08
C SER A 134 15.72 -0.19 5.76
N TRP A 135 16.50 -0.96 4.97
CA TRP A 135 17.73 -0.42 4.39
C TRP A 135 17.45 0.78 3.49
N GLN A 136 16.32 0.81 2.78
CA GLN A 136 15.92 1.97 1.98
C GLN A 136 15.80 3.24 2.82
N ALA A 137 15.09 3.17 3.96
CA ALA A 137 14.92 4.30 4.85
C ALA A 137 16.25 4.78 5.43
N ARG A 138 17.13 3.86 5.86
CA ARG A 138 18.46 4.18 6.39
C ARG A 138 19.36 4.82 5.33
N LEU A 139 19.42 4.25 4.13
CA LEU A 139 20.22 4.78 3.02
C LEU A 139 19.66 6.10 2.49
N GLY A 140 18.34 6.25 2.45
CA GLY A 140 17.68 7.44 1.94
C GLY A 140 17.66 8.61 2.92
N ALA A 141 17.52 8.32 4.22
CA ALA A 141 17.29 9.33 5.23
C ALA A 141 16.20 10.35 4.80
N GLY A 142 16.49 11.64 4.80
CA GLY A 142 15.57 12.70 4.40
C GLY A 142 15.14 12.70 2.93
N VAL A 143 15.77 11.89 2.05
CA VAL A 143 15.40 11.74 0.63
C VAL A 143 14.86 10.34 0.31
N TRP A 144 14.52 9.55 1.34
CA TRP A 144 13.88 8.26 1.15
C TRP A 144 12.58 8.39 0.34
N PHE A 145 12.41 7.54 -0.68
CA PHE A 145 11.27 7.62 -1.60
C PHE A 145 9.92 7.54 -0.88
N HIS A 146 9.80 6.67 0.11
CA HIS A 146 8.56 6.47 0.86
C HIS A 146 8.40 7.41 2.08
N LEU A 147 9.29 8.38 2.27
CA LEU A 147 9.07 9.44 3.26
C LEU A 147 7.81 10.25 2.93
N ASP A 148 7.61 10.55 1.64
CA ASP A 148 6.43 11.16 0.97
C ASP A 148 5.62 12.16 1.84
N THR A 149 6.33 13.00 2.62
CA THR A 149 5.70 14.06 3.42
C THR A 149 5.15 15.18 2.52
N PRO A 150 4.01 15.80 2.85
CA PRO A 150 3.15 15.58 4.03
C PRO A 150 2.06 14.51 3.85
N ARG A 151 2.10 13.69 2.81
CA ARG A 151 1.05 12.70 2.54
C ARG A 151 1.09 11.52 3.51
N HIS A 152 2.31 11.03 3.85
CA HIS A 152 2.50 10.08 4.91
C HIS A 152 2.55 10.82 6.25
N LEU A 153 1.49 10.63 7.05
CA LEU A 153 1.38 11.23 8.38
C LEU A 153 2.11 10.40 9.43
N TYR A 154 2.23 9.10 9.19
CA TYR A 154 2.90 8.13 10.06
C TYR A 154 3.90 7.28 9.28
N HIS A 155 4.96 6.86 9.97
CA HIS A 155 5.96 5.94 9.45
C HIS A 155 6.10 4.78 10.43
N PHE A 156 5.84 3.58 9.96
CA PHE A 156 5.82 2.38 10.78
C PHE A 156 7.09 1.55 10.60
N SER A 157 7.58 0.98 11.68
CA SER A 157 8.46 -0.19 11.64
C SER A 157 7.63 -1.47 11.78
N ALA A 158 8.21 -2.63 11.43
CA ALA A 158 7.54 -3.91 11.60
C ALA A 158 7.15 -4.16 13.06
N SER A 159 8.05 -3.87 14.01
CA SER A 159 7.79 -4.05 15.44
C SER A 159 6.72 -3.11 15.99
N GLN A 160 6.73 -1.83 15.57
CA GLN A 160 5.70 -0.87 15.98
C GLN A 160 4.32 -1.25 15.44
N LEU A 161 4.23 -1.61 14.14
CA LEU A 161 2.97 -2.02 13.54
C LEU A 161 2.42 -3.30 14.21
N GLN A 162 3.28 -4.29 14.48
CA GLN A 162 2.92 -5.51 15.18
C GLN A 162 2.40 -5.21 16.59
N HIS A 163 3.10 -4.35 17.35
CA HIS A 163 2.68 -3.94 18.69
C HIS A 163 1.34 -3.21 18.66
N THR A 164 1.17 -2.24 17.74
CA THR A 164 -0.10 -1.51 17.61
C THR A 164 -1.27 -2.44 17.27
N LEU A 165 -1.06 -3.42 16.38
CA LEU A 165 -2.09 -4.42 16.07
C LEU A 165 -2.41 -5.29 17.30
N ALA A 166 -1.42 -5.71 18.07
CA ALA A 166 -1.62 -6.50 19.28
C ALA A 166 -2.43 -5.74 20.35
N GLU A 167 -2.14 -4.44 20.56
CA GLU A 167 -2.91 -3.58 21.46
C GLU A 167 -4.38 -3.43 21.05
N GLN A 168 -4.68 -3.60 19.76
CA GLN A 168 -6.06 -3.57 19.25
C GLN A 168 -6.69 -4.98 19.14
N GLY A 169 -6.12 -6.00 19.80
CA GLY A 169 -6.72 -7.34 19.87
C GLY A 169 -6.49 -8.22 18.63
N PHE A 170 -5.43 -7.95 17.86
CA PHE A 170 -5.02 -8.77 16.74
C PHE A 170 -3.74 -9.55 17.05
N ARG A 171 -3.72 -10.84 16.81
CA ARG A 171 -2.53 -11.69 16.90
C ARG A 171 -1.89 -11.81 15.52
N THR A 172 -0.67 -11.36 15.38
CA THR A 172 0.12 -11.51 14.14
C THR A 172 0.30 -13.00 13.81
N THR A 173 -0.01 -13.36 12.58
CA THR A 173 0.16 -14.73 12.05
C THR A 173 1.27 -14.80 11.02
N ASP A 174 1.57 -13.68 10.34
CA ASP A 174 2.61 -13.65 9.31
C ASP A 174 3.16 -12.22 9.13
N ILE A 175 4.47 -12.12 8.81
CA ILE A 175 5.16 -10.85 8.55
C ILE A 175 6.05 -11.02 7.31
N HIS A 176 5.86 -10.17 6.32
CA HIS A 176 6.72 -10.08 5.15
C HIS A 176 7.31 -8.68 5.02
N THR A 177 8.58 -8.60 4.65
CA THR A 177 9.27 -7.32 4.43
C THR A 177 9.67 -7.09 2.98
N PHE A 178 9.29 -7.98 2.07
CA PHE A 178 9.59 -7.87 0.66
C PHE A 178 8.32 -7.63 -0.17
N SER A 179 8.40 -6.65 -1.07
CA SER A 179 7.39 -6.41 -2.10
C SER A 179 8.09 -6.16 -3.43
N LEU A 180 7.85 -7.04 -4.41
CA LEU A 180 8.43 -6.84 -5.75
C LEU A 180 7.89 -5.58 -6.43
N GLU A 181 6.68 -5.14 -6.07
CA GLU A 181 6.06 -3.93 -6.60
C GLU A 181 6.73 -2.66 -6.11
N TYR A 182 7.01 -2.56 -4.81
CA TYR A 182 7.48 -1.33 -4.18
C TYR A 182 8.97 -1.38 -3.79
N GLY A 183 9.48 -2.56 -3.46
CA GLY A 183 10.83 -2.71 -2.93
C GLY A 183 11.91 -2.26 -3.91
N PRO A 184 12.10 -2.94 -5.05
CA PRO A 184 13.18 -2.59 -5.99
C PRO A 184 13.05 -1.19 -6.57
N PHE A 185 11.83 -0.75 -6.89
CA PHE A 185 11.60 0.60 -7.39
C PHE A 185 11.86 1.65 -6.32
N GLY A 186 11.38 1.43 -5.08
CA GLY A 186 11.62 2.32 -3.95
C GLY A 186 13.10 2.47 -3.63
N MET A 187 13.88 1.38 -3.64
CA MET A 187 15.33 1.40 -3.47
C MET A 187 16.01 2.18 -4.61
N CYS A 188 15.67 1.88 -5.86
CA CYS A 188 16.22 2.58 -7.03
C CYS A 188 15.94 4.09 -6.97
N GLN A 189 14.69 4.49 -6.71
CA GLN A 189 14.34 5.90 -6.60
C GLN A 189 15.03 6.58 -5.41
N THR A 190 15.17 5.90 -4.28
CA THR A 190 15.88 6.41 -3.10
C THR A 190 17.35 6.67 -3.42
N LEU A 191 18.02 5.74 -4.09
CA LEU A 191 19.42 5.92 -4.50
C LEU A 191 19.57 7.06 -5.52
N LEU A 192 18.67 7.17 -6.49
CA LEU A 192 18.65 8.29 -7.45
C LEU A 192 18.41 9.63 -6.74
N ASN A 193 17.55 9.68 -5.73
CA ASN A 193 17.33 10.88 -4.93
C ASN A 193 18.57 11.36 -4.17
N ARG A 194 19.51 10.45 -3.87
CA ARG A 194 20.83 10.81 -3.27
C ARG A 194 21.77 11.47 -4.27
N LEU A 195 21.54 11.25 -5.56
CA LEU A 195 22.38 11.77 -6.66
C LEU A 195 21.80 13.04 -7.27
N THR A 196 20.50 13.33 -7.08
CA THR A 196 19.79 14.46 -7.69
C THR A 196 19.40 15.50 -6.67
N HIS A 197 19.32 16.78 -7.05
CA HIS A 197 18.80 17.84 -6.22
C HIS A 197 17.27 17.82 -6.16
N THR A 198 16.63 17.49 -7.28
CA THR A 198 15.16 17.35 -7.35
C THR A 198 14.79 15.91 -7.00
N PRO A 199 13.99 15.67 -5.94
CA PRO A 199 13.58 14.31 -5.59
C PRO A 199 12.58 13.73 -6.58
N ASN A 200 12.57 12.40 -6.69
CA ASN A 200 11.57 11.61 -7.41
C ASN A 200 11.51 11.89 -8.93
N VAL A 201 12.65 12.19 -9.58
CA VAL A 201 12.73 12.49 -11.02
C VAL A 201 12.20 11.33 -11.85
N LEU A 202 12.71 10.11 -11.63
CA LEU A 202 12.27 8.91 -12.35
C LEU A 202 10.77 8.64 -12.15
N TYR A 203 10.29 8.69 -10.90
CA TYR A 203 8.87 8.50 -10.61
C TYR A 203 7.98 9.53 -11.33
N ARG A 204 8.38 10.81 -11.32
CA ARG A 204 7.65 11.89 -12.02
C ARG A 204 7.61 11.67 -13.53
N TRP A 205 8.70 11.17 -14.11
CA TRP A 205 8.79 10.86 -15.53
C TRP A 205 7.91 9.66 -15.94
N LEU A 206 7.84 8.64 -15.10
CA LEU A 206 7.00 7.46 -15.35
C LEU A 206 5.50 7.72 -15.14
N LYS A 207 5.15 8.71 -14.33
CA LYS A 207 3.76 9.06 -14.01
C LYS A 207 3.16 9.97 -15.07
N ARG A 208 2.10 9.52 -15.76
CA ARG A 208 1.46 10.22 -16.88
C ARG A 208 0.54 11.39 -16.49
N THR A 209 0.19 11.58 -15.23
CA THR A 209 -0.82 12.55 -14.81
C THR A 209 -0.32 14.00 -14.89
N LYS A 210 -0.88 14.79 -15.78
CA LYS A 210 -0.64 16.24 -15.90
C LYS A 210 -1.20 17.06 -14.71
N LEU A 211 -2.27 16.59 -14.06
CA LEU A 211 -2.96 17.33 -12.99
C LEU A 211 -2.14 17.61 -11.72
N GLN A 212 -1.15 16.80 -11.41
CA GLN A 212 -0.28 17.01 -10.22
C GLN A 212 0.98 17.84 -10.54
N SER A 213 1.17 18.23 -11.78
CA SER A 213 2.35 18.99 -12.22
C SER A 213 2.24 20.50 -11.94
N ALA A 214 1.04 21.03 -11.73
CA ALA A 214 0.82 22.49 -11.60
C ALA A 214 1.48 23.10 -10.34
N HIS A 215 1.77 22.29 -9.30
CA HIS A 215 2.35 22.77 -8.03
C HIS A 215 3.76 22.19 -7.75
N LYS A 216 4.34 21.44 -8.68
CA LYS A 216 5.71 20.91 -8.49
C LYS A 216 6.68 21.70 -9.36
N PRO A 217 7.88 22.03 -8.82
CA PRO A 217 8.90 22.69 -9.61
C PRO A 217 9.24 21.90 -10.88
N PRO A 218 9.60 22.57 -11.98
CA PRO A 218 10.01 21.89 -13.20
C PRO A 218 11.19 20.97 -12.92
N LEU A 219 11.28 19.88 -13.68
CA LEU A 219 12.44 18.98 -13.61
C LEU A 219 13.67 19.71 -14.12
N HIS A 220 14.71 19.79 -13.31
CA HIS A 220 15.98 20.36 -13.73
C HIS A 220 16.65 19.44 -14.75
N TRP A 221 17.13 19.99 -15.86
CA TRP A 221 17.72 19.19 -16.96
C TRP A 221 18.90 18.33 -16.50
N ARG A 222 19.75 18.85 -15.59
CA ARG A 222 20.89 18.10 -14.99
C ARG A 222 20.44 16.87 -14.24
N ASP A 223 19.38 16.99 -13.42
CA ASP A 223 18.85 15.86 -12.64
C ASP A 223 18.23 14.80 -13.57
N THR A 224 17.59 15.25 -14.66
CA THR A 224 17.06 14.35 -15.71
C THR A 224 18.19 13.62 -16.43
N ALA A 225 19.22 14.34 -16.87
CA ALA A 225 20.38 13.74 -17.55
C ALA A 225 21.10 12.74 -16.63
N LEU A 226 21.33 13.10 -15.36
CA LEU A 226 21.95 12.23 -14.37
C LEU A 226 21.10 10.98 -14.10
N THR A 227 19.78 11.13 -13.97
CA THR A 227 18.86 10.01 -13.81
C THR A 227 18.96 9.04 -15.00
N ILE A 228 18.96 9.56 -16.24
CA ILE A 228 19.09 8.74 -17.46
C ILE A 228 20.43 8.00 -17.48
N ALA A 229 21.52 8.70 -17.17
CA ALA A 229 22.86 8.10 -17.17
C ALA A 229 23.02 7.00 -16.10
N CYS A 230 22.41 7.18 -14.94
CA CYS A 230 22.60 6.29 -13.79
C CYS A 230 21.51 5.22 -13.63
N ILE A 231 20.39 5.28 -14.37
CA ILE A 231 19.23 4.40 -14.11
C ILE A 231 19.60 2.90 -14.20
N VAL A 232 20.38 2.49 -15.16
CA VAL A 232 20.75 1.07 -15.36
C VAL A 232 21.64 0.57 -14.21
N PRO A 233 22.81 1.17 -13.93
CA PRO A 233 23.67 0.70 -12.84
C PRO A 233 23.00 0.83 -11.48
N VAL A 234 22.26 1.91 -11.21
CA VAL A 234 21.53 2.09 -9.95
C VAL A 234 20.41 1.04 -9.79
N THR A 235 19.70 0.67 -10.86
CA THR A 235 18.68 -0.38 -10.79
C THR A 235 19.28 -1.74 -10.42
N LEU A 236 20.43 -2.10 -11.00
CA LEU A 236 21.11 -3.36 -10.67
C LEU A 236 21.52 -3.40 -9.19
N VAL A 237 22.11 -2.32 -8.69
CA VAL A 237 22.47 -2.17 -7.27
C VAL A 237 21.22 -2.21 -6.39
N ALA A 238 20.17 -1.49 -6.76
CA ALA A 238 18.93 -1.42 -6.01
C ALA A 238 18.24 -2.79 -5.85
N VAL A 239 18.20 -3.58 -6.93
CA VAL A 239 17.65 -4.95 -6.88
C VAL A 239 18.48 -5.82 -5.93
N GLY A 240 19.82 -5.78 -6.04
CA GLY A 240 20.70 -6.54 -5.16
C GLY A 240 20.53 -6.16 -3.69
N LEU A 241 20.49 -4.86 -3.39
CA LEU A 241 20.27 -4.36 -2.03
C LEU A 241 18.89 -4.73 -1.49
N GLU A 242 17.83 -4.63 -2.30
CA GLU A 242 16.48 -4.94 -1.86
C GLU A 242 16.30 -6.43 -1.59
N VAL A 243 16.82 -7.30 -2.45
CA VAL A 243 16.80 -8.75 -2.22
C VAL A 243 17.60 -9.11 -0.95
N SER A 244 18.80 -8.52 -0.79
CA SER A 244 19.59 -8.71 0.43
C SER A 244 18.87 -8.23 1.68
N SER A 245 18.27 -7.03 1.63
CA SER A 245 17.53 -6.47 2.77
C SER A 245 16.32 -7.35 3.16
N ALA A 246 15.67 -7.97 2.17
CA ALA A 246 14.57 -8.90 2.42
C ALA A 246 15.02 -10.17 3.17
N ILE A 247 16.19 -10.72 2.83
CA ILE A 247 16.79 -11.87 3.54
C ILE A 247 17.02 -11.53 5.03
N PHE A 248 17.37 -10.27 5.33
CA PHE A 248 17.56 -9.79 6.70
C PHE A 248 16.29 -9.18 7.32
N ASN A 249 15.10 -9.44 6.77
CA ASN A 249 13.82 -8.88 7.22
C ASN A 249 13.83 -7.35 7.34
N SER A 250 14.60 -6.66 6.49
CA SER A 250 14.78 -5.21 6.46
C SER A 250 14.40 -4.60 5.12
N GLY A 251 13.51 -5.23 4.37
CA GLY A 251 12.99 -4.74 3.09
C GLY A 251 12.17 -3.47 3.22
N GLY A 252 11.99 -2.77 2.11
CA GLY A 252 11.40 -1.43 2.04
C GLY A 252 9.94 -1.32 2.46
N ILE A 253 9.25 -2.44 2.52
CA ILE A 253 7.82 -2.56 2.87
C ILE A 253 7.69 -3.53 4.03
N VAL A 254 6.68 -3.33 4.86
CA VAL A 254 6.23 -4.34 5.81
C VAL A 254 4.76 -4.66 5.55
N ARG A 255 4.48 -5.96 5.40
CA ARG A 255 3.13 -6.51 5.36
C ARG A 255 2.94 -7.40 6.57
N ILE A 256 1.89 -7.13 7.34
CA ILE A 256 1.48 -7.96 8.47
C ILE A 256 0.11 -8.56 8.16
N VAL A 257 0.00 -9.86 8.34
CA VAL A 257 -1.26 -10.58 8.45
C VAL A 257 -1.51 -10.84 9.92
N ALA A 258 -2.67 -10.44 10.41
CA ALA A 258 -3.04 -10.69 11.80
C ALA A 258 -4.49 -11.16 11.91
N GLN A 259 -4.75 -12.01 12.89
CA GLN A 259 -6.04 -12.60 13.16
C GLN A 259 -6.67 -11.94 14.39
N LYS A 260 -7.94 -11.59 14.31
CA LYS A 260 -8.69 -11.13 15.48
C LYS A 260 -8.77 -12.25 16.51
N THR A 261 -8.26 -11.97 17.72
CA THR A 261 -8.35 -12.93 18.82
C THR A 261 -9.76 -13.05 19.35
N HIS A 262 -10.14 -14.24 19.79
CA HIS A 262 -11.37 -14.43 20.53
C HIS A 262 -11.27 -13.72 21.88
N PRO A 263 -12.37 -13.10 22.39
CA PRO A 263 -12.35 -12.40 23.69
C PRO A 263 -12.05 -13.30 24.90
N TYR A 264 -11.86 -14.60 24.68
CA TYR A 264 -11.62 -15.60 25.75
C TYR A 264 -10.40 -16.51 25.45
N ALA A 265 -9.44 -16.09 24.64
CA ALA A 265 -8.21 -16.83 24.39
C ALA A 265 -7.04 -16.22 25.18
#